data_20c44b5c4951aef8ef79a3ba056820d2
#
_entry.id   20c44b5c4951aef8ef79a3ba056820d2
#
_cell.length_a   1.000
_cell.length_b   1.000
_cell.length_c   1.000
_cell.angle_alpha   90.00
_cell.angle_beta   90.00
_cell.angle_gamma   90.00
#
_symmetry.space_group_name_H-M   'P 1'
#
loop_
_entity.id
_entity.type
_entity.pdbx_description
1 polymer ?
#
loop_
_entity_poly.entity_id
_entity_poly.type
_entity_poly.pdbx_seq_one_letter_code
_entity_poly.pdbx_strand_id
1 'polypeptide(L)'
;MHAVLTILAALLLPVAATAQKTISFPTEDGGIVVADLYGTGERGVVLAHGGRFNKESWAKQAQTLVTAGFKVLAIDFRGYGSSHGPGDSSPMDAALKLDVLAAVRYLHKNGAKSVSVIGGSMGGAAAGDASIASQPGEIDRVVFLGAAPDDPADKLKSATLFIVARDDASEDGPRLPGIRKQYEKAPQPKELIVLDGSAHAQYLFQTDQGDRVMREILSFLGSASTAQR
;
A
#
# COMPACT_ATOMS: atom_id res chain seq x y z
N MET A 1 14.07 -47.11 -39.79
CA MET A 1 14.24 -45.80 -39.13
C MET A 1 13.08 -45.61 -38.19
N HIS A 2 13.31 -45.78 -36.88
CA HIS A 2 12.27 -45.57 -35.86
C HIS A 2 12.50 -44.22 -35.20
N ALA A 3 11.59 -43.29 -35.34
CA ALA A 3 11.66 -41.99 -34.65
C ALA A 3 11.14 -42.18 -33.23
N VAL A 4 12.00 -41.92 -32.25
CA VAL A 4 11.66 -41.87 -30.83
C VAL A 4 11.13 -40.47 -30.54
N LEU A 5 9.84 -40.38 -30.23
CA LEU A 5 9.17 -39.14 -29.83
C LEU A 5 9.39 -38.95 -28.32
N THR A 6 10.28 -38.04 -27.94
CA THR A 6 10.52 -37.70 -26.53
C THR A 6 9.44 -36.69 -26.09
N ILE A 7 8.49 -37.13 -25.27
CA ILE A 7 7.49 -36.25 -24.64
C ILE A 7 8.13 -35.59 -23.42
N LEU A 8 8.38 -34.31 -23.51
CA LEU A 8 8.84 -33.49 -22.39
C LEU A 8 7.60 -33.14 -21.49
N ALA A 9 7.45 -33.87 -20.40
CA ALA A 9 6.41 -33.56 -19.41
C ALA A 9 6.83 -32.31 -18.60
N ALA A 10 6.18 -31.20 -18.81
CA ALA A 10 6.32 -30.01 -17.97
C ALA A 10 5.69 -30.31 -16.61
N LEU A 11 6.52 -30.43 -15.56
CA LEU A 11 6.06 -30.47 -14.17
C LEU A 11 5.50 -29.11 -13.79
N LEU A 12 4.18 -28.98 -13.80
CA LEU A 12 3.47 -27.90 -13.12
C LEU A 12 3.59 -28.11 -11.61
N LEU A 13 4.56 -27.47 -10.97
CA LEU A 13 4.61 -27.41 -9.53
C LEU A 13 3.39 -26.61 -9.03
N PRO A 14 2.61 -27.13 -8.08
CA PRO A 14 1.51 -26.38 -7.49
C PRO A 14 2.10 -25.16 -6.78
N VAL A 15 1.71 -23.95 -7.16
CA VAL A 15 1.94 -22.74 -6.38
C VAL A 15 1.15 -22.94 -5.09
N ALA A 16 1.84 -23.26 -4.02
CA ALA A 16 1.25 -23.33 -2.70
C ALA A 16 0.64 -21.95 -2.41
N ALA A 17 -0.68 -21.87 -2.30
CA ALA A 17 -1.36 -20.69 -1.80
C ALA A 17 -0.79 -20.43 -0.40
N THR A 18 0.05 -19.39 -0.27
CA THR A 18 0.61 -19.03 1.03
C THR A 18 -0.54 -18.59 1.92
N ALA A 19 -0.79 -19.38 2.97
CA ALA A 19 -1.90 -19.15 3.89
C ALA A 19 -1.76 -17.74 4.51
N GLN A 20 -2.86 -16.99 4.49
CA GLN A 20 -3.02 -15.77 5.27
C GLN A 20 -2.84 -16.08 6.75
N LYS A 21 -2.07 -15.26 7.47
CA LYS A 21 -1.88 -15.37 8.92
C LYS A 21 -2.22 -14.03 9.56
N THR A 22 -3.19 -14.01 10.45
CA THR A 22 -3.45 -12.84 11.29
C THR A 22 -2.39 -12.73 12.38
N ILE A 23 -1.82 -11.56 12.53
CA ILE A 23 -0.77 -11.21 13.49
C ILE A 23 -1.10 -9.88 14.17
N SER A 24 -0.39 -9.58 15.25
CA SER A 24 -0.46 -8.27 15.90
C SER A 24 0.94 -7.80 16.31
N PHE A 25 1.12 -6.48 16.38
CA PHE A 25 2.38 -5.87 16.81
C PHE A 25 2.11 -4.50 17.43
N PRO A 26 2.98 -4.05 18.36
CA PRO A 26 2.82 -2.77 19.03
C PRO A 26 3.23 -1.61 18.13
N THR A 27 2.60 -0.46 18.36
CA THR A 27 3.02 0.84 17.86
C THR A 27 3.94 1.54 18.88
N GLU A 28 4.66 2.56 18.44
CA GLU A 28 5.63 3.29 19.27
C GLU A 28 4.95 4.05 20.44
N ASP A 29 3.70 4.44 20.28
CA ASP A 29 2.89 5.12 21.30
C ASP A 29 2.13 4.16 22.23
N GLY A 30 2.32 2.84 22.09
CA GLY A 30 1.70 1.83 22.93
C GLY A 30 0.35 1.28 22.44
N GLY A 31 -0.07 1.63 21.22
CA GLY A 31 -1.19 0.97 20.54
C GLY A 31 -0.83 -0.43 20.04
N ILE A 32 -1.83 -1.14 19.54
CA ILE A 32 -1.69 -2.46 18.90
C ILE A 32 -2.33 -2.42 17.53
N VAL A 33 -1.59 -2.83 16.51
CA VAL A 33 -2.09 -3.05 15.15
C VAL A 33 -2.29 -4.55 14.92
N VAL A 34 -3.47 -4.91 14.44
CA VAL A 34 -3.79 -6.26 13.94
C VAL A 34 -3.74 -6.23 12.42
N ALA A 35 -3.12 -7.22 11.82
CA ALA A 35 -2.88 -7.26 10.39
C ALA A 35 -2.94 -8.68 9.85
N ASP A 36 -3.22 -8.80 8.56
CA ASP A 36 -3.14 -10.05 7.83
C ASP A 36 -1.85 -10.08 7.00
N LEU A 37 -1.01 -11.07 7.30
CA LEU A 37 0.25 -11.33 6.61
C LEU A 37 0.05 -12.36 5.51
N TYR A 38 0.49 -12.04 4.30
CA TYR A 38 0.42 -12.89 3.12
C TYR A 38 1.81 -13.06 2.50
N GLY A 39 2.07 -14.24 1.98
CA GLY A 39 3.28 -14.51 1.21
C GLY A 39 4.57 -14.46 2.02
N THR A 40 5.66 -14.59 1.28
CA THR A 40 7.03 -14.56 1.80
C THR A 40 7.90 -13.74 0.83
N GLY A 41 9.10 -13.36 1.23
CA GLY A 41 10.01 -12.64 0.35
C GLY A 41 10.68 -11.47 1.03
N GLU A 42 11.57 -10.83 0.28
CA GLU A 42 12.41 -9.72 0.79
C GLU A 42 11.86 -8.34 0.39
N ARG A 43 10.83 -8.29 -0.47
CA ARG A 43 10.12 -7.05 -0.83
C ARG A 43 8.80 -6.99 -0.07
N GLY A 44 8.68 -6.05 0.87
CA GLY A 44 7.50 -5.85 1.69
C GLY A 44 6.52 -4.84 1.09
N VAL A 45 5.22 -5.06 1.28
CA VAL A 45 4.18 -4.08 0.97
C VAL A 45 3.20 -4.00 2.14
N VAL A 46 3.00 -2.80 2.68
CA VAL A 46 1.92 -2.50 3.62
C VAL A 46 0.70 -2.01 2.84
N LEU A 47 -0.47 -2.57 3.13
CA LEU A 47 -1.76 -2.14 2.58
C LEU A 47 -2.56 -1.43 3.68
N ALA A 48 -2.78 -0.12 3.49
CA ALA A 48 -3.42 0.79 4.43
C ALA A 48 -4.80 1.21 3.91
N HIS A 49 -5.87 0.79 4.59
CA HIS A 49 -7.24 0.95 4.09
C HIS A 49 -7.80 2.37 4.28
N GLY A 50 -8.82 2.72 3.47
CA GLY A 50 -9.62 3.92 3.66
C GLY A 50 -10.64 3.79 4.80
N GLY A 51 -11.21 4.91 5.26
CA GLY A 51 -12.06 4.96 6.44
C GLY A 51 -13.34 4.10 6.41
N ARG A 52 -13.79 3.66 5.22
CA ARG A 52 -14.96 2.77 5.05
C ARG A 52 -14.58 1.31 4.88
N PHE A 53 -13.31 0.96 5.03
CA PHE A 53 -12.74 -0.34 4.76
C PHE A 53 -12.03 -0.90 5.99
N ASN A 54 -11.42 -2.07 5.84
CA ASN A 54 -10.63 -2.79 6.82
C ASN A 54 -9.56 -3.61 6.09
N LYS A 55 -8.74 -4.36 6.81
CA LYS A 55 -7.68 -5.18 6.23
C LYS A 55 -8.18 -6.24 5.24
N GLU A 56 -9.37 -6.81 5.49
CA GLU A 56 -9.97 -7.85 4.62
C GLU A 56 -10.30 -7.31 3.23
N SER A 57 -10.57 -6.01 3.11
CA SER A 57 -10.88 -5.36 1.83
C SER A 57 -9.74 -5.44 0.81
N TRP A 58 -8.54 -5.74 1.26
CA TRP A 58 -7.33 -5.87 0.46
C TRP A 58 -7.03 -7.30 -0.02
N ALA A 59 -7.84 -8.30 0.34
CA ALA A 59 -7.50 -9.71 0.12
C ALA A 59 -7.15 -10.03 -1.35
N LYS A 60 -7.89 -9.50 -2.33
CA LYS A 60 -7.63 -9.71 -3.76
C LYS A 60 -6.30 -9.06 -4.19
N GLN A 61 -6.05 -7.82 -3.80
CA GLN A 61 -4.81 -7.10 -4.13
C GLN A 61 -3.60 -7.72 -3.44
N ALA A 62 -3.75 -8.15 -2.19
CA ALA A 62 -2.71 -8.87 -1.46
C ALA A 62 -2.29 -10.15 -2.20
N GLN A 63 -3.24 -10.95 -2.67
CA GLN A 63 -2.96 -12.16 -3.43
C GLN A 63 -2.23 -11.87 -4.75
N THR A 64 -2.63 -10.81 -5.45
CA THR A 64 -1.94 -10.38 -6.68
C THR A 64 -0.49 -9.95 -6.41
N LEU A 65 -0.25 -9.21 -5.34
CA LEU A 65 1.09 -8.79 -4.91
C LEU A 65 1.95 -10.01 -4.49
N VAL A 66 1.36 -10.98 -3.78
CA VAL A 66 2.05 -12.23 -3.42
C VAL A 66 2.49 -13.00 -4.67
N THR A 67 1.61 -13.10 -5.67
CA THR A 67 1.93 -13.72 -6.96
C THR A 67 3.09 -13.01 -7.68
N ALA A 68 3.23 -11.69 -7.47
CA ALA A 68 4.36 -10.89 -7.96
C ALA A 68 5.62 -10.96 -7.06
N GLY A 69 5.62 -11.81 -6.03
CA GLY A 69 6.77 -12.08 -5.15
C GLY A 69 6.94 -11.11 -3.99
N PHE A 70 5.87 -10.40 -3.58
CA PHE A 70 5.91 -9.55 -2.40
C PHE A 70 5.46 -10.30 -1.14
N LYS A 71 6.00 -9.89 0.01
CA LYS A 71 5.45 -10.16 1.34
C LYS A 71 4.50 -9.01 1.69
N VAL A 72 3.23 -9.31 1.92
CA VAL A 72 2.19 -8.29 2.05
C VAL A 72 1.61 -8.30 3.46
N LEU A 73 1.41 -7.10 4.00
CA LEU A 73 0.83 -6.89 5.32
C LEU A 73 -0.34 -5.91 5.19
N ALA A 74 -1.58 -6.44 5.20
CA ALA A 74 -2.80 -5.63 5.22
C ALA A 74 -3.14 -5.31 6.68
N ILE A 75 -3.15 -4.04 7.05
CA ILE A 75 -3.39 -3.60 8.43
C ILE A 75 -4.83 -3.16 8.65
N ASP A 76 -5.34 -3.37 9.88
CA ASP A 76 -6.43 -2.57 10.43
C ASP A 76 -5.81 -1.38 11.17
N PHE A 77 -6.25 -0.17 10.87
CA PHE A 77 -5.88 0.99 11.67
C PHE A 77 -6.48 0.91 13.07
N ARG A 78 -5.87 1.61 14.03
CA ARG A 78 -6.45 1.78 15.37
C ARG A 78 -7.91 2.24 15.28
N GLY A 79 -8.80 1.64 16.07
CA GLY A 79 -10.23 1.84 16.00
C GLY A 79 -10.95 0.98 14.95
N TYR A 80 -10.24 0.12 14.22
CA TYR A 80 -10.81 -0.87 13.30
C TYR A 80 -10.46 -2.29 13.73
N GLY A 81 -11.41 -3.21 13.58
CA GLY A 81 -11.23 -4.61 13.98
C GLY A 81 -10.84 -4.73 15.44
N SER A 82 -9.70 -5.35 15.70
CA SER A 82 -9.12 -5.48 17.04
C SER A 82 -7.90 -4.55 17.26
N SER A 83 -7.61 -3.67 16.31
CA SER A 83 -6.55 -2.66 16.45
C SER A 83 -7.00 -1.52 17.34
N HIS A 84 -6.12 -1.04 18.21
CA HIS A 84 -6.42 0.06 19.12
C HIS A 84 -5.21 0.96 19.38
N GLY A 85 -5.45 2.24 19.66
CA GLY A 85 -4.45 3.18 20.15
C GLY A 85 -4.23 3.05 21.66
N PRO A 86 -3.35 3.84 22.23
CA PRO A 86 -3.24 3.99 23.67
C PRO A 86 -4.47 4.73 24.21
N GLY A 87 -5.29 4.04 25.01
CA GLY A 87 -6.54 4.60 25.55
C GLY A 87 -7.70 4.65 24.55
N ASP A 88 -8.75 5.43 24.89
CA ASP A 88 -10.00 5.54 24.12
C ASP A 88 -9.96 6.64 23.04
N SER A 89 -8.83 6.89 22.41
CA SER A 89 -8.72 7.94 21.37
C SER A 89 -9.52 7.59 20.12
N SER A 90 -10.26 8.58 19.59
CA SER A 90 -10.97 8.45 18.32
C SER A 90 -9.99 8.20 17.17
N PRO A 91 -10.34 7.35 16.18
CA PRO A 91 -9.55 7.22 14.96
C PRO A 91 -9.31 8.53 14.22
N MET A 92 -10.22 9.50 14.35
CA MET A 92 -10.13 10.83 13.73
C MET A 92 -9.03 11.70 14.34
N ASP A 93 -8.72 11.50 15.63
CA ASP A 93 -7.70 12.27 16.36
C ASP A 93 -6.37 11.51 16.48
N ALA A 94 -6.29 10.35 15.86
CA ALA A 94 -5.19 9.42 16.08
C ALA A 94 -4.02 9.66 15.11
N ALA A 95 -2.81 9.45 15.59
CA ALA A 95 -1.62 9.45 14.78
C ALA A 95 -1.52 8.17 13.92
N LEU A 96 -2.41 8.02 12.90
CA LEU A 96 -2.50 6.85 12.03
C LEU A 96 -1.18 6.50 11.33
N LYS A 97 -0.32 7.50 11.11
CA LYS A 97 1.04 7.29 10.61
C LYS A 97 1.88 6.35 11.49
N LEU A 98 1.61 6.28 12.80
CA LEU A 98 2.32 5.37 13.72
C LEU A 98 1.96 3.91 13.47
N ASP A 99 0.72 3.64 13.04
CA ASP A 99 0.28 2.29 12.66
C ASP A 99 0.98 1.83 11.38
N VAL A 100 1.11 2.73 10.39
CA VAL A 100 1.86 2.48 9.15
C VAL A 100 3.34 2.24 9.45
N LEU A 101 3.97 3.10 10.26
CA LEU A 101 5.39 2.95 10.64
C LEU A 101 5.63 1.64 11.41
N ALA A 102 4.73 1.25 12.31
CA ALA A 102 4.83 -0.02 13.01
C ALA A 102 4.77 -1.22 12.05
N ALA A 103 3.88 -1.17 11.04
CA ALA A 103 3.77 -2.18 10.00
C ALA A 103 5.03 -2.26 9.13
N VAL A 104 5.58 -1.13 8.72
CA VAL A 104 6.84 -1.03 7.97
C VAL A 104 7.99 -1.66 8.74
N ARG A 105 8.16 -1.27 10.01
CA ARG A 105 9.19 -1.79 10.91
C ARG A 105 9.02 -3.28 11.18
N TYR A 106 7.77 -3.74 11.31
CA TYR A 106 7.48 -5.17 11.42
C TYR A 106 7.99 -5.95 10.20
N LEU A 107 7.73 -5.47 8.98
CA LEU A 107 8.20 -6.13 7.76
C LEU A 107 9.74 -6.16 7.68
N HIS A 108 10.42 -5.04 7.99
CA HIS A 108 11.89 -5.01 8.04
C HIS A 108 12.45 -5.98 9.06
N LYS A 109 11.91 -6.00 10.29
CA LYS A 109 12.32 -6.94 11.35
C LYS A 109 12.11 -8.39 10.95
N ASN A 110 11.15 -8.67 10.07
CA ASN A 110 10.85 -10.00 9.56
C ASN A 110 11.45 -10.28 8.16
N GLY A 111 12.56 -9.61 7.82
CA GLY A 111 13.42 -9.93 6.68
C GLY A 111 13.09 -9.24 5.37
N ALA A 112 12.18 -8.26 5.35
CA ALA A 112 12.01 -7.42 4.17
C ALA A 112 13.20 -6.45 4.06
N LYS A 113 13.87 -6.45 2.91
CA LYS A 113 14.99 -5.52 2.60
C LYS A 113 14.48 -4.17 2.09
N SER A 114 13.32 -4.18 1.48
CA SER A 114 12.62 -2.98 1.01
C SER A 114 11.15 -3.05 1.40
N VAL A 115 10.56 -1.92 1.74
CA VAL A 115 9.14 -1.84 2.10
C VAL A 115 8.50 -0.67 1.39
N SER A 116 7.38 -0.94 0.73
CA SER A 116 6.51 0.06 0.12
C SER A 116 5.15 0.10 0.83
N VAL A 117 4.43 1.20 0.67
CA VAL A 117 3.10 1.37 1.26
C VAL A 117 2.10 1.72 0.16
N ILE A 118 0.94 1.05 0.15
CA ILE A 118 -0.21 1.39 -0.70
C ILE A 118 -1.33 1.83 0.23
N GLY A 119 -1.78 3.06 0.09
CA GLY A 119 -2.83 3.61 0.94
C GLY A 119 -3.98 4.23 0.15
N GLY A 120 -5.21 3.95 0.58
CA GLY A 120 -6.43 4.53 0.03
C GLY A 120 -7.05 5.57 0.96
N SER A 121 -7.40 6.77 0.44
CA SER A 121 -8.07 7.82 1.23
C SER A 121 -7.34 8.10 2.55
N MET A 122 -7.98 7.92 3.71
CA MET A 122 -7.38 8.01 5.05
C MET A 122 -6.05 7.24 5.15
N GLY A 123 -5.99 5.99 4.64
CA GLY A 123 -4.76 5.20 4.62
C GLY A 123 -3.67 5.77 3.70
N GLY A 124 -4.05 6.48 2.65
CA GLY A 124 -3.11 7.19 1.79
C GLY A 124 -2.50 8.40 2.49
N ALA A 125 -3.31 9.23 3.18
CA ALA A 125 -2.81 10.33 3.99
C ALA A 125 -1.83 9.81 5.06
N ALA A 126 -2.24 8.79 5.83
CA ALA A 126 -1.39 8.16 6.83
C ALA A 126 -0.08 7.58 6.25
N ALA A 127 -0.11 7.00 5.05
CA ALA A 127 1.08 6.49 4.36
C ALA A 127 2.06 7.61 3.98
N GLY A 128 1.52 8.73 3.49
CA GLY A 128 2.33 9.92 3.17
C GLY A 128 2.98 10.54 4.41
N ASP A 129 2.20 10.74 5.46
CA ASP A 129 2.70 11.28 6.73
C ASP A 129 3.69 10.34 7.40
N ALA A 130 3.50 9.01 7.24
CA ALA A 130 4.49 8.02 7.67
C ALA A 130 5.80 8.14 6.88
N SER A 131 5.75 8.34 5.55
CA SER A 131 6.94 8.59 4.74
C SER A 131 7.69 9.84 5.20
N ILE A 132 6.96 10.92 5.49
CA ILE A 132 7.55 12.17 6.01
C ILE A 132 8.23 11.96 7.37
N ALA A 133 7.59 11.20 8.27
CA ALA A 133 8.09 10.92 9.61
C ALA A 133 9.18 9.83 9.65
N SER A 134 9.28 8.95 8.65
CA SER A 134 10.21 7.82 8.62
C SER A 134 11.67 8.25 8.54
N GLN A 135 12.59 7.31 8.77
CA GLN A 135 14.00 7.51 8.41
C GLN A 135 14.18 7.40 6.88
N PRO A 136 15.17 8.07 6.29
CA PRO A 136 15.49 7.88 4.86
C PRO A 136 15.72 6.40 4.54
N GLY A 137 15.02 5.89 3.50
CA GLY A 137 15.10 4.48 3.08
C GLY A 137 14.27 3.51 3.92
N GLU A 138 13.55 3.94 4.95
CA GLU A 138 12.65 3.09 5.73
C GLU A 138 11.39 2.72 4.93
N ILE A 139 10.91 3.65 4.08
CA ILE A 139 9.84 3.44 3.10
C ILE A 139 10.37 3.79 1.71
N ASP A 140 10.45 2.79 0.82
CA ASP A 140 10.96 3.02 -0.54
C ASP A 140 9.97 3.75 -1.42
N ARG A 141 8.71 3.31 -1.41
CA ARG A 141 7.66 3.83 -2.29
C ARG A 141 6.34 3.98 -1.56
N VAL A 142 5.59 5.00 -1.96
CA VAL A 142 4.21 5.20 -1.51
C VAL A 142 3.29 5.32 -2.72
N VAL A 143 2.20 4.55 -2.72
CA VAL A 143 1.10 4.65 -3.69
C VAL A 143 -0.10 5.25 -2.99
N PHE A 144 -0.59 6.36 -3.52
CA PHE A 144 -1.77 7.08 -3.06
C PHE A 144 -2.96 6.75 -3.96
N LEU A 145 -4.06 6.22 -3.41
CA LEU A 145 -5.31 5.95 -4.12
C LEU A 145 -6.38 6.97 -3.67
N GLY A 146 -6.66 7.96 -4.50
CA GLY A 146 -7.60 9.06 -4.19
C GLY A 146 -7.18 9.87 -2.97
N ALA A 147 -5.87 10.02 -2.73
CA ALA A 147 -5.30 10.62 -1.54
C ALA A 147 -3.99 11.37 -1.81
N ALA A 148 -3.54 12.10 -0.83
CA ALA A 148 -2.22 12.71 -0.71
C ALA A 148 -1.89 12.79 0.80
N PRO A 149 -0.64 13.09 1.21
CA PRO A 149 -0.32 13.34 2.61
C PRO A 149 -1.08 14.56 3.13
N ASP A 150 -1.39 14.57 4.42
CA ASP A 150 -1.93 15.74 5.09
C ASP A 150 -0.82 16.78 5.33
N ASP A 151 0.37 16.32 5.68
CA ASP A 151 1.57 17.13 5.78
C ASP A 151 2.08 17.59 4.37
N PRO A 152 2.91 18.65 4.28
CA PRO A 152 3.45 19.13 3.01
C PRO A 152 4.26 18.06 2.25
N ALA A 153 3.86 17.76 1.01
CA ALA A 153 4.43 16.68 0.21
C ALA A 153 5.88 16.90 -0.24
N ASP A 154 6.41 18.11 -0.13
CA ASP A 154 7.85 18.41 -0.35
C ASP A 154 8.78 17.74 0.66
N LYS A 155 8.21 17.24 1.78
CA LYS A 155 8.94 16.49 2.82
C LYS A 155 8.91 14.97 2.63
N LEU A 156 8.23 14.45 1.62
CA LEU A 156 8.19 13.02 1.31
C LEU A 156 9.61 12.46 1.07
N LYS A 157 9.90 11.29 1.63
CA LYS A 157 11.21 10.63 1.53
C LYS A 157 11.21 9.43 0.59
N SER A 158 10.04 9.07 0.07
CA SER A 158 9.81 7.92 -0.80
C SER A 158 9.57 8.35 -2.23
N ALA A 159 9.82 7.48 -3.20
CA ALA A 159 9.24 7.61 -4.53
C ALA A 159 7.71 7.50 -4.44
N THR A 160 6.96 8.26 -5.26
CA THR A 160 5.51 8.36 -5.11
C THR A 160 4.74 8.13 -6.40
N LEU A 161 3.62 7.40 -6.28
CA LEU A 161 2.63 7.25 -7.34
C LEU A 161 1.26 7.71 -6.81
N PHE A 162 0.68 8.70 -7.46
CA PHE A 162 -0.66 9.19 -7.17
C PHE A 162 -1.63 8.65 -8.23
N ILE A 163 -2.70 7.99 -7.81
CA ILE A 163 -3.78 7.49 -8.67
C ILE A 163 -5.10 8.07 -8.17
N VAL A 164 -5.81 8.78 -9.02
CA VAL A 164 -7.08 9.43 -8.66
C VAL A 164 -8.04 9.41 -9.84
N ALA A 165 -9.33 9.20 -9.59
CA ALA A 165 -10.33 9.39 -10.63
C ALA A 165 -10.61 10.89 -10.84
N ARG A 166 -10.87 11.29 -12.09
CA ARG A 166 -11.07 12.69 -12.51
C ARG A 166 -12.16 13.40 -11.71
N ASP A 167 -13.27 12.69 -11.48
CA ASP A 167 -14.49 13.21 -10.87
C ASP A 167 -14.63 12.73 -9.40
N ASP A 168 -13.55 12.21 -8.79
CA ASP A 168 -13.53 11.86 -7.37
C ASP A 168 -13.76 13.10 -6.52
N ALA A 169 -14.82 13.06 -5.71
CA ALA A 169 -15.25 14.19 -4.89
C ALA A 169 -15.74 13.75 -3.49
N SER A 170 -15.67 14.67 -2.53
CA SER A 170 -16.27 14.57 -1.22
C SER A 170 -17.33 15.70 -1.03
N GLU A 171 -17.86 15.79 0.17
CA GLU A 171 -18.74 16.93 0.55
C GLU A 171 -18.00 18.28 0.45
N ASP A 172 -16.66 18.27 0.60
CA ASP A 172 -15.82 19.47 0.46
C ASP A 172 -15.49 19.82 -1.00
N GLY A 173 -15.93 19.00 -1.97
CA GLY A 173 -15.71 19.20 -3.40
C GLY A 173 -14.73 18.20 -4.05
N PRO A 174 -14.27 18.52 -5.28
CA PRO A 174 -13.37 17.66 -6.07
C PRO A 174 -12.01 17.45 -5.39
N ARG A 175 -11.55 16.20 -5.33
CA ARG A 175 -10.26 15.83 -4.71
C ARG A 175 -9.05 16.07 -5.61
N LEU A 176 -9.22 15.92 -6.92
CA LEU A 176 -8.11 16.02 -7.89
C LEU A 176 -7.30 17.31 -7.78
N PRO A 177 -7.90 18.52 -7.62
CA PRO A 177 -7.11 19.75 -7.47
C PRO A 177 -6.18 19.74 -6.26
N GLY A 178 -6.66 19.26 -5.10
CA GLY A 178 -5.86 19.13 -3.88
C GLY A 178 -4.72 18.12 -4.03
N ILE A 179 -5.02 16.94 -4.59
CA ILE A 179 -4.03 15.89 -4.87
C ILE A 179 -2.97 16.39 -5.86
N ARG A 180 -3.37 17.09 -6.91
CA ARG A 180 -2.44 17.67 -7.91
C ARG A 180 -1.51 18.70 -7.27
N LYS A 181 -2.02 19.54 -6.37
CA LYS A 181 -1.20 20.51 -5.63
C LYS A 181 -0.13 19.84 -4.76
N GLN A 182 -0.46 18.72 -4.11
CA GLN A 182 0.52 17.94 -3.33
C GLN A 182 1.49 17.20 -4.26
N TYR A 183 1.01 16.61 -5.34
CA TYR A 183 1.85 15.99 -6.36
C TYR A 183 2.90 16.98 -6.93
N GLU A 184 2.49 18.20 -7.25
CA GLU A 184 3.42 19.22 -7.79
C GLU A 184 4.58 19.49 -6.83
N LYS A 185 4.35 19.49 -5.52
CA LYS A 185 5.35 19.72 -4.47
C LYS A 185 6.22 18.49 -4.17
N ALA A 186 5.69 17.28 -4.38
CA ALA A 186 6.39 16.06 -4.06
C ALA A 186 7.74 15.97 -4.78
N PRO A 187 8.80 15.45 -4.14
CA PRO A 187 10.11 15.28 -4.78
C PRO A 187 10.07 14.20 -5.85
N GLN A 188 11.06 14.20 -6.72
CA GLN A 188 11.29 13.11 -7.68
C GLN A 188 11.91 11.89 -6.98
N PRO A 189 11.63 10.65 -7.45
CA PRO A 189 10.73 10.32 -8.55
C PRO A 189 9.25 10.33 -8.12
N LYS A 190 8.39 10.86 -8.98
CA LYS A 190 6.94 10.91 -8.76
C LYS A 190 6.15 10.72 -10.04
N GLU A 191 4.98 10.09 -9.93
CA GLU A 191 4.06 9.85 -11.03
C GLU A 191 2.63 10.23 -10.63
N LEU A 192 1.82 10.70 -11.58
CA LEU A 192 0.40 10.98 -11.40
C LEU A 192 -0.41 10.32 -12.51
N ILE A 193 -1.35 9.46 -12.13
CA ILE A 193 -2.31 8.84 -13.04
C ILE A 193 -3.70 9.36 -12.71
N VAL A 194 -4.33 10.00 -13.70
CA VAL A 194 -5.72 10.42 -13.62
C VAL A 194 -6.56 9.44 -14.43
N LEU A 195 -7.50 8.77 -13.76
CA LEU A 195 -8.43 7.83 -14.36
C LEU A 195 -9.76 8.53 -14.68
N ASP A 196 -10.52 7.98 -15.60
CA ASP A 196 -11.87 8.46 -15.83
C ASP A 196 -12.82 7.94 -14.74
N GLY A 197 -13.93 8.67 -14.52
CA GLY A 197 -14.95 8.34 -13.53
C GLY A 197 -14.72 8.97 -12.16
N SER A 198 -15.49 8.50 -11.15
CA SER A 198 -15.59 9.12 -9.82
C SER A 198 -15.24 8.17 -8.67
N ALA A 199 -14.70 6.98 -8.97
CA ALA A 199 -14.38 5.99 -7.95
C ALA A 199 -13.30 6.49 -6.99
N HIS A 200 -13.53 6.33 -5.68
CA HIS A 200 -12.64 6.79 -4.62
C HIS A 200 -11.86 5.65 -3.98
N ALA A 201 -10.56 5.84 -3.77
CA ALA A 201 -9.71 4.92 -3.02
C ALA A 201 -9.79 3.46 -3.54
N GLN A 202 -10.08 2.48 -2.66
CA GLN A 202 -10.18 1.07 -3.01
C GLN A 202 -11.32 0.75 -3.98
N TYR A 203 -12.33 1.61 -4.14
CA TYR A 203 -13.35 1.45 -5.18
C TYR A 203 -12.76 1.52 -6.60
N LEU A 204 -11.59 2.10 -6.81
CA LEU A 204 -10.88 2.09 -8.09
C LEU A 204 -10.68 0.66 -8.62
N PHE A 205 -10.45 -0.32 -7.75
CA PHE A 205 -10.29 -1.72 -8.14
C PHE A 205 -11.59 -2.42 -8.55
N GLN A 206 -12.74 -1.80 -8.30
CA GLN A 206 -14.07 -2.34 -8.64
C GLN A 206 -14.62 -1.78 -9.96
N THR A 207 -13.89 -0.88 -10.59
CA THR A 207 -14.21 -0.32 -11.90
C THR A 207 -13.65 -1.19 -13.03
N ASP A 208 -14.03 -0.90 -14.26
CA ASP A 208 -13.46 -1.49 -15.49
C ASP A 208 -11.95 -1.18 -15.65
N GLN A 209 -11.44 -0.16 -14.96
CA GLN A 209 -10.04 0.21 -14.92
C GLN A 209 -9.25 -0.48 -13.78
N GLY A 210 -9.91 -1.30 -12.95
CA GLY A 210 -9.29 -1.92 -11.77
C GLY A 210 -8.03 -2.75 -12.09
N ASP A 211 -8.06 -3.50 -13.18
CA ASP A 211 -6.89 -4.27 -13.64
C ASP A 211 -5.75 -3.35 -14.13
N ARG A 212 -6.08 -2.21 -14.74
CA ARG A 212 -5.09 -1.19 -15.10
C ARG A 212 -4.45 -0.61 -13.84
N VAL A 213 -5.25 -0.22 -12.85
CA VAL A 213 -4.74 0.29 -11.56
C VAL A 213 -3.72 -0.69 -10.96
N MET A 214 -4.05 -1.99 -10.92
CA MET A 214 -3.15 -2.99 -10.36
C MET A 214 -1.86 -3.15 -11.19
N ARG A 215 -1.93 -3.11 -12.53
CA ARG A 215 -0.73 -3.14 -13.39
C ARG A 215 0.18 -1.94 -13.16
N GLU A 216 -0.37 -0.72 -13.08
CA GLU A 216 0.42 0.50 -12.81
C GLU A 216 1.11 0.43 -11.45
N ILE A 217 0.41 -0.05 -10.42
CA ILE A 217 1.00 -0.30 -9.09
C ILE A 217 2.15 -1.30 -9.18
N LEU A 218 1.95 -2.45 -9.82
CA LEU A 218 2.99 -3.47 -9.96
C LEU A 218 4.20 -2.95 -10.75
N SER A 219 3.98 -2.19 -11.82
CA SER A 219 5.03 -1.54 -12.60
C SER A 219 5.85 -0.58 -11.74
N PHE A 220 5.18 0.28 -11.00
CA PHE A 220 5.82 1.25 -10.11
C PHE A 220 6.61 0.56 -9.00
N LEU A 221 6.07 -0.48 -8.35
CA LEU A 221 6.75 -1.24 -7.30
C LEU A 221 7.91 -2.09 -7.84
N GLY A 222 7.87 -2.48 -9.12
CA GLY A 222 8.90 -3.29 -9.80
C GLY A 222 10.00 -2.47 -10.45
N SER A 223 9.83 -1.15 -10.65
CA SER A 223 10.86 -0.28 -11.23
C SER A 223 12.12 -0.27 -10.36
N ALA A 224 13.30 -0.15 -10.99
CA ALA A 224 14.56 -0.07 -10.25
C ALA A 224 14.52 1.11 -9.27
N SER A 225 14.90 0.88 -8.01
CA SER A 225 15.08 1.98 -7.05
C SER A 225 16.22 2.85 -7.56
N THR A 226 15.91 4.07 -7.99
CA THR A 226 16.94 5.10 -8.18
C THR A 226 17.38 5.54 -6.79
N ALA A 227 18.19 4.70 -6.13
CA ALA A 227 18.91 5.15 -4.96
C ALA A 227 19.68 6.41 -5.36
N GLN A 228 19.39 7.52 -4.73
CA GLN A 228 20.17 8.74 -4.86
C GLN A 228 21.63 8.39 -4.53
N ARG A 229 22.51 8.49 -5.56
CA ARG A 229 23.95 8.47 -5.37
C ARG A 229 24.38 9.79 -4.76
#